data_257116f9205da214660ae4fc7305302e
#
_entry.id   257116f9205da214660ae4fc7305302e
#
_cell.length_a   1.000
_cell.length_b   1.000
_cell.length_c   1.000
_cell.angle_alpha   90.00
_cell.angle_beta   90.00
_cell.angle_gamma   90.00
#
_symmetry.space_group_name_H-M   'P 1'
#
loop_
_entity.id
_entity.type
_entity.pdbx_description
1 polymer ?
#
loop_
_entity_poly.entity_id
_entity_poly.type
_entity_poly.pdbx_seq_one_letter_code
_entity_poly.pdbx_strand_id
1 'polypeptide(L)'
;MYTIGQVSEMFHLPISTLRYYDKEGLFPEIERVSNIRKFGEKELEALRVIECLKKSGMEIKDIKQFMKWCSEGNKTYPQRRELFLKQKKAVETEIKRLEKTLDMIRFKCWYYEQAIKDGNEDKINEMLPDKLPEEIQPIYNHAHQITIP
;
A
#
# COMPACT_ATOMS: atom_id res chain seq x y z
N MET A 1 2.87 -28.90 -6.31
CA MET A 1 1.74 -28.66 -5.38
C MET A 1 2.27 -28.44 -3.97
N TYR A 2 1.70 -27.47 -3.27
CA TYR A 2 2.14 -27.07 -1.94
C TYR A 2 1.03 -27.27 -0.92
N THR A 3 1.40 -27.55 0.33
CA THR A 3 0.46 -27.61 1.45
C THR A 3 0.19 -26.18 1.96
N ILE A 4 -0.90 -26.01 2.73
CA ILE A 4 -1.23 -24.72 3.32
C ILE A 4 -0.11 -24.22 4.26
N GLY A 5 0.57 -25.14 4.96
CA GLY A 5 1.71 -24.78 5.82
C GLY A 5 2.89 -24.22 5.02
N GLN A 6 3.22 -24.85 3.91
CA GLN A 6 4.29 -24.38 3.01
C GLN A 6 3.97 -22.99 2.46
N VAL A 7 2.72 -22.78 1.99
CA VAL A 7 2.27 -21.49 1.46
C VAL A 7 2.30 -20.41 2.55
N SER A 8 1.89 -20.75 3.77
CA SER A 8 1.96 -19.87 4.94
C SER A 8 3.39 -19.36 5.16
N GLU A 9 4.37 -20.25 5.10
CA GLU A 9 5.79 -19.89 5.24
C GLU A 9 6.28 -19.04 4.06
N MET A 10 5.95 -19.42 2.81
CA MET A 10 6.37 -18.70 1.60
C MET A 10 5.90 -17.26 1.56
N PHE A 11 4.67 -17.00 2.01
CA PHE A 11 4.05 -15.68 1.95
C PHE A 11 4.04 -14.95 3.28
N HIS A 12 4.59 -15.54 4.33
CA HIS A 12 4.56 -14.97 5.69
C HIS A 12 3.14 -14.62 6.15
N LEU A 13 2.20 -15.50 5.84
CA LEU A 13 0.79 -15.33 6.20
C LEU A 13 0.35 -16.42 7.18
N PRO A 14 -0.46 -16.08 8.18
CA PRO A 14 -1.06 -17.10 9.04
C PRO A 14 -1.90 -18.10 8.25
N ILE A 15 -1.89 -19.35 8.64
CA ILE A 15 -2.72 -20.40 8.02
C ILE A 15 -4.20 -20.01 8.09
N SER A 16 -4.64 -19.36 9.17
CA SER A 16 -6.00 -18.86 9.33
C SER A 16 -6.39 -17.85 8.24
N THR A 17 -5.45 -17.03 7.79
CA THR A 17 -5.69 -16.08 6.69
C THR A 17 -5.93 -16.83 5.38
N LEU A 18 -5.12 -17.84 5.09
CA LEU A 18 -5.29 -18.66 3.88
C LEU A 18 -6.61 -19.43 3.88
N ARG A 19 -7.03 -19.95 5.02
CA ARG A 19 -8.34 -20.60 5.18
C ARG A 19 -9.48 -19.60 4.97
N TYR A 20 -9.32 -18.40 5.47
CA TYR A 20 -10.29 -17.30 5.27
C TYR A 20 -10.43 -16.96 3.78
N TYR A 21 -9.32 -16.81 3.06
CA TYR A 21 -9.34 -16.54 1.63
C TYR A 21 -10.04 -17.66 0.83
N ASP A 22 -9.78 -18.90 1.18
CA ASP A 22 -10.47 -20.04 0.55
C ASP A 22 -11.98 -20.00 0.84
N LYS A 23 -12.34 -19.74 2.08
CA LYS A 23 -13.75 -19.60 2.50
C LYS A 23 -14.47 -18.46 1.75
N GLU A 24 -13.76 -17.36 1.51
CA GLU A 24 -14.29 -16.22 0.74
C GLU A 24 -14.34 -16.47 -0.77
N GLY A 25 -13.87 -17.63 -1.23
CA GLY A 25 -13.91 -18.00 -2.65
C GLY A 25 -12.81 -17.41 -3.50
N LEU A 26 -11.68 -17.00 -2.90
CA LEU A 26 -10.55 -16.41 -3.64
C LEU A 26 -9.70 -17.45 -4.35
N PHE A 27 -9.89 -18.73 -4.06
CA PHE A 27 -9.25 -19.86 -4.73
C PHE A 27 -10.32 -20.80 -5.31
N PRO A 28 -11.06 -20.38 -6.36
CA PRO A 28 -12.24 -21.15 -6.83
C PRO A 28 -11.90 -22.54 -7.38
N GLU A 29 -10.70 -22.74 -7.85
CA GLU A 29 -10.25 -23.99 -8.47
C GLU A 29 -9.30 -24.80 -7.57
N ILE A 30 -9.23 -24.49 -6.27
CA ILE A 30 -8.30 -25.17 -5.36
C ILE A 30 -8.62 -26.67 -5.26
N GLU A 31 -7.61 -27.50 -5.46
CA GLU A 31 -7.75 -28.95 -5.32
C GLU A 31 -7.73 -29.38 -3.85
N ARG A 32 -8.50 -30.42 -3.55
CA ARG A 32 -8.50 -31.07 -2.24
C ARG A 32 -8.25 -32.56 -2.42
N VAL A 33 -7.18 -33.04 -1.80
CA VAL A 33 -6.87 -34.47 -1.75
C VAL A 33 -7.12 -34.96 -0.33
N SER A 34 -8.04 -35.90 -0.16
CA SER A 34 -8.46 -36.37 1.17
C SER A 34 -8.84 -35.20 2.11
N ASN A 35 -9.61 -34.25 1.55
CA ASN A 35 -10.06 -33.02 2.23
C ASN A 35 -8.93 -32.04 2.65
N ILE A 36 -7.70 -32.27 2.13
CA ILE A 36 -6.56 -31.40 2.38
C ILE A 36 -6.35 -30.49 1.14
N ARG A 37 -6.23 -29.19 1.38
CA ARG A 37 -5.98 -28.19 0.33
C ARG A 37 -4.61 -28.39 -0.31
N LYS A 38 -4.56 -28.34 -1.63
CA LYS A 38 -3.32 -28.35 -2.42
C LYS A 38 -3.23 -27.10 -3.27
N PHE A 39 -2.16 -26.32 -3.07
CA PHE A 39 -1.92 -25.08 -3.77
C PHE A 39 -0.98 -25.33 -4.96
N GLY A 40 -1.44 -24.99 -6.17
CA GLY A 40 -0.63 -25.02 -7.37
C GLY A 40 -0.13 -23.63 -7.74
N GLU A 41 0.55 -23.52 -8.87
CA GLU A 41 1.07 -22.23 -9.35
C GLU A 41 -0.03 -21.19 -9.58
N LYS A 42 -1.23 -21.60 -9.99
CA LYS A 42 -2.39 -20.72 -10.14
C LYS A 42 -2.77 -20.06 -8.82
N GLU A 43 -2.83 -20.85 -7.76
CA GLU A 43 -3.17 -20.35 -6.43
C GLU A 43 -2.08 -19.44 -5.87
N LEU A 44 -0.80 -19.75 -6.13
CA LEU A 44 0.32 -18.90 -5.72
C LEU A 44 0.27 -17.55 -6.44
N GLU A 45 0.01 -17.56 -7.75
CA GLU A 45 -0.12 -16.32 -8.52
C GLU A 45 -1.34 -15.50 -8.06
N ALA A 46 -2.47 -16.17 -7.85
CA ALA A 46 -3.66 -15.54 -7.29
C ALA A 46 -3.35 -14.89 -5.93
N LEU A 47 -2.58 -15.56 -5.09
CA LEU A 47 -2.21 -15.05 -3.77
C LEU A 47 -1.29 -13.83 -3.87
N ARG A 48 -0.35 -13.79 -4.83
CA ARG A 48 0.48 -12.60 -5.09
C ARG A 48 -0.38 -11.39 -5.43
N VAL A 49 -1.36 -11.57 -6.30
CA VAL A 49 -2.29 -10.50 -6.70
C VAL A 49 -3.15 -10.08 -5.50
N ILE A 50 -3.72 -11.01 -4.76
CA ILE A 50 -4.52 -10.73 -3.56
C ILE A 50 -3.74 -9.89 -2.57
N GLU A 51 -2.50 -10.28 -2.26
CA GLU A 51 -1.65 -9.55 -1.31
C GLU A 51 -1.28 -8.17 -1.83
N CYS A 52 -1.00 -8.03 -3.12
CA CYS A 52 -0.75 -6.74 -3.76
C CYS A 52 -1.95 -5.80 -3.62
N LEU A 53 -3.14 -6.26 -3.95
CA LEU A 53 -4.37 -5.48 -3.86
C LEU A 53 -4.72 -5.12 -2.42
N LYS A 54 -4.53 -6.05 -1.48
CA LYS A 54 -4.69 -5.80 -0.04
C LYS A 54 -3.76 -4.71 0.46
N LYS A 55 -2.49 -4.79 0.12
CA LYS A 55 -1.49 -3.78 0.51
C LYS A 55 -1.80 -2.40 -0.06
N SER A 56 -2.45 -2.34 -1.20
CA SER A 56 -2.89 -1.08 -1.81
C SER A 56 -4.19 -0.52 -1.21
N GLY A 57 -4.74 -1.20 -0.20
CA GLY A 57 -5.93 -0.73 0.53
C GLY A 57 -7.27 -1.23 -0.02
N MET A 58 -7.25 -2.19 -0.95
CA MET A 58 -8.50 -2.75 -1.50
C MET A 58 -9.16 -3.69 -0.51
N GLU A 59 -10.48 -3.57 -0.37
CA GLU A 59 -11.27 -4.45 0.49
C GLU A 59 -11.44 -5.84 -0.13
N ILE A 60 -11.63 -6.84 0.71
CA ILE A 60 -11.80 -8.25 0.28
C ILE A 60 -12.96 -8.42 -0.70
N LYS A 61 -14.06 -7.71 -0.52
CA LYS A 61 -15.21 -7.78 -1.44
C LYS A 61 -14.84 -7.38 -2.87
N ASP A 62 -13.98 -6.38 -3.02
CA ASP A 62 -13.53 -5.90 -4.33
C ASP A 62 -12.49 -6.85 -4.95
N ILE A 63 -11.63 -7.42 -4.13
CA ILE A 63 -10.69 -8.47 -4.55
C ILE A 63 -11.46 -9.69 -5.04
N LYS A 64 -12.49 -10.10 -4.32
CA LYS A 64 -13.38 -11.19 -4.71
C LYS A 64 -14.04 -10.93 -6.06
N GLN A 65 -14.54 -9.72 -6.29
CA GLN A 65 -15.11 -9.31 -7.57
C GLN A 65 -14.07 -9.40 -8.70
N PHE A 66 -12.85 -8.94 -8.45
CA PHE A 66 -11.75 -9.06 -9.42
C PHE A 66 -11.46 -10.53 -9.77
N MET A 67 -11.36 -11.41 -8.79
CA MET A 67 -11.12 -12.85 -9.01
C MET A 67 -12.26 -13.47 -9.83
N LYS A 68 -13.50 -13.07 -9.58
CA LYS A 68 -14.64 -13.48 -10.36
C LYS A 68 -14.53 -13.04 -11.83
N TRP A 69 -14.14 -11.80 -12.07
CA TRP A 69 -13.90 -11.30 -13.43
C TRP A 69 -12.81 -12.09 -14.14
N CYS A 70 -11.75 -12.49 -13.45
CA CYS A 70 -10.69 -13.32 -14.00
C CYS A 70 -11.23 -14.67 -14.49
N SER A 71 -12.19 -15.26 -13.78
CA SER A 71 -12.81 -16.54 -14.17
C SER A 71 -13.75 -16.41 -15.37
N GLU A 72 -14.22 -15.20 -15.67
CA GLU A 72 -15.15 -14.93 -16.78
C GLU A 72 -14.45 -14.70 -18.13
N GLY A 73 -13.12 -14.68 -18.16
CA GLY A 73 -12.34 -14.55 -19.38
C GLY A 73 -12.22 -13.13 -19.91
N ASN A 74 -11.89 -13.00 -21.20
CA ASN A 74 -11.50 -11.73 -21.84
C ASN A 74 -12.61 -10.67 -21.91
N LYS A 75 -13.86 -11.05 -21.78
CA LYS A 75 -14.99 -10.11 -21.79
C LYS A 75 -14.96 -9.13 -20.61
N THR A 76 -14.20 -9.44 -19.55
CA THR A 76 -14.07 -8.59 -18.35
C THR A 76 -12.77 -7.78 -18.32
N TYR A 77 -11.95 -7.79 -19.37
CA TYR A 77 -10.72 -7.00 -19.42
C TYR A 77 -10.96 -5.50 -19.16
N PRO A 78 -12.00 -4.86 -19.73
CA PRO A 78 -12.25 -3.43 -19.44
C PRO A 78 -12.50 -3.16 -17.96
N GLN A 79 -13.30 -3.99 -17.28
CA GLN A 79 -13.59 -3.85 -15.85
C GLN A 79 -12.34 -4.06 -14.99
N ARG A 80 -11.52 -5.06 -15.34
CA ARG A 80 -10.25 -5.32 -14.63
C ARG A 80 -9.29 -4.16 -14.78
N ARG A 81 -9.16 -3.60 -15.97
CA ARG A 81 -8.32 -2.42 -16.23
C ARG A 81 -8.81 -1.21 -15.41
N GLU A 82 -10.10 -0.96 -15.41
CA GLU A 82 -10.70 0.15 -14.68
C GLU A 82 -10.43 0.04 -13.18
N LEU A 83 -10.52 -1.16 -12.63
CA LEU A 83 -10.21 -1.42 -11.23
C LEU A 83 -8.76 -1.04 -10.90
N PHE A 84 -7.81 -1.47 -11.72
CA PHE A 84 -6.39 -1.14 -11.52
C PHE A 84 -6.08 0.34 -11.72
N LEU A 85 -6.73 1.01 -12.69
CA LEU A 85 -6.58 2.45 -12.88
C LEU A 85 -7.06 3.24 -11.66
N LYS A 86 -8.18 2.85 -11.10
CA LYS A 86 -8.72 3.46 -9.88
C LYS A 86 -7.78 3.23 -8.68
N GLN A 87 -7.24 2.01 -8.56
CA GLN A 87 -6.33 1.66 -7.49
C GLN A 87 -4.99 2.40 -7.61
N LYS A 88 -4.47 2.52 -8.82
CA LYS A 88 -3.28 3.32 -9.11
C LYS A 88 -3.44 4.76 -8.63
N LYS A 89 -4.57 5.39 -8.96
CA LYS A 89 -4.87 6.76 -8.53
C LYS A 89 -4.91 6.91 -7.01
N ALA A 90 -5.52 5.93 -6.32
CA ALA A 90 -5.60 5.93 -4.86
C ALA A 90 -4.20 5.84 -4.23
N VAL A 91 -3.34 4.97 -4.76
CA VAL A 91 -1.95 4.81 -4.29
C VAL A 91 -1.13 6.07 -4.57
N GLU A 92 -1.26 6.66 -5.76
CA GLU A 92 -0.57 7.92 -6.09
C GLU A 92 -0.95 9.06 -5.15
N THR A 93 -2.22 9.15 -4.77
CA THR A 93 -2.70 10.13 -3.78
C THR A 93 -2.08 9.88 -2.42
N GLU A 94 -1.98 8.61 -1.99
CA GLU A 94 -1.35 8.25 -0.72
C GLU A 94 0.15 8.54 -0.71
N ILE A 95 0.84 8.30 -1.82
CA ILE A 95 2.26 8.65 -1.97
C ILE A 95 2.47 10.15 -1.79
N LYS A 96 1.64 10.97 -2.43
CA LYS A 96 1.72 12.44 -2.30
C LYS A 96 1.49 12.89 -0.85
N ARG A 97 0.54 12.27 -0.19
CA ARG A 97 0.26 12.55 1.23
C ARG A 97 1.47 12.22 2.10
N LEU A 98 2.10 11.07 1.88
CA LEU A 98 3.28 10.63 2.63
C LEU A 98 4.50 11.48 2.31
N GLU A 99 4.70 11.92 1.07
CA GLU A 99 5.78 12.82 0.69
C GLU A 99 5.68 14.17 1.42
N LYS A 100 4.47 14.70 1.53
CA LYS A 100 4.22 15.94 2.27
C LYS A 100 4.51 15.75 3.78
N THR A 101 4.08 14.64 4.34
CA THR A 101 4.36 14.28 5.73
C THR A 101 5.86 14.11 5.98
N LEU A 102 6.55 13.46 5.05
CA LEU A 102 8.01 13.28 5.12
C LEU A 102 8.73 14.62 5.14
N ASP A 103 8.30 15.57 4.31
CA ASP A 103 8.90 16.91 4.28
C ASP A 103 8.66 17.66 5.58
N MET A 104 7.52 17.50 6.22
CA MET A 104 7.31 18.06 7.56
C MET A 104 8.30 17.48 8.57
N ILE A 105 8.54 16.18 8.53
CA ILE A 105 9.49 15.50 9.41
C ILE A 105 10.92 15.96 9.10
N ARG A 106 11.30 16.05 7.82
CA ARG A 106 12.60 16.56 7.39
C ARG A 106 12.85 17.99 7.92
N PHE A 107 11.85 18.85 7.81
CA PHE A 107 11.92 20.19 8.33
C PHE A 107 12.14 20.19 9.85
N LYS A 108 11.42 19.36 10.59
CA LYS A 108 11.55 19.25 12.05
C LYS A 108 12.92 18.69 12.46
N CYS A 109 13.49 17.76 11.70
CA CYS A 109 14.86 17.28 11.92
C CYS A 109 15.85 18.43 11.82
N TRP A 110 15.79 19.20 10.76
CA TRP A 110 16.64 20.39 10.58
C TRP A 110 16.39 21.42 11.69
N TYR A 111 15.13 21.67 11.99
CA TYR A 111 14.71 22.64 13.00
C TYR A 111 15.39 22.36 14.35
N TYR A 112 15.30 21.14 14.83
CA TYR A 112 15.87 20.79 16.13
C TYR A 112 17.40 20.65 16.10
N GLU A 113 18.00 20.30 14.98
CA GLU A 113 19.46 20.37 14.80
C GLU A 113 19.96 21.81 14.99
N GLN A 114 19.27 22.78 14.41
CA GLN A 114 19.62 24.20 14.59
C GLN A 114 19.34 24.68 16.01
N ALA A 115 18.21 24.32 16.59
CA ALA A 115 17.86 24.68 17.96
C ALA A 115 18.88 24.14 18.97
N ILE A 116 19.40 22.95 18.76
CA ILE A 116 20.46 22.35 19.59
C ILE A 116 21.76 23.17 19.47
N LYS A 117 22.15 23.54 18.26
CA LYS A 117 23.36 24.35 18.01
C LYS A 117 23.28 25.71 18.64
N ASP A 118 22.14 26.36 18.51
CA ASP A 118 21.92 27.73 19.00
C ASP A 118 21.55 27.79 20.48
N GLY A 119 21.07 26.68 21.03
CA GLY A 119 20.57 26.60 22.41
C GLY A 119 19.18 27.25 22.61
N ASN A 120 18.55 27.76 21.55
CA ASN A 120 17.20 28.31 21.52
C ASN A 120 16.64 28.32 20.09
N GLU A 121 15.42 28.80 19.94
CA GLU A 121 14.71 28.80 18.64
C GLU A 121 14.60 30.21 18.02
N ASP A 122 15.22 31.23 18.62
CA ASP A 122 15.03 32.63 18.21
C ASP A 122 15.43 32.87 16.75
N LYS A 123 16.59 32.39 16.36
CA LYS A 123 17.13 32.57 15.02
C LYS A 123 16.25 31.88 13.96
N ILE A 124 15.74 30.70 14.28
CA ILE A 124 14.84 29.98 13.38
C ILE A 124 13.53 30.75 13.22
N ASN A 125 12.98 31.25 14.29
CA ASN A 125 11.74 32.03 14.27
C ASN A 125 11.87 33.32 13.45
N GLU A 126 13.04 33.94 13.40
CA GLU A 126 13.34 35.08 12.55
C GLU A 126 13.36 34.73 11.07
N MET A 127 13.73 33.47 10.72
CA MET A 127 13.78 33.00 9.35
C MET A 127 12.43 32.52 8.81
N LEU A 128 11.48 32.21 9.69
CA LEU A 128 10.16 31.75 9.30
C LEU A 128 9.27 32.91 8.82
N PRO A 129 8.41 32.74 7.82
CA PRO A 129 8.22 31.49 7.06
C PRO A 129 9.00 31.40 5.74
N ASP A 130 9.64 32.47 5.26
CA ASP A 130 10.17 32.57 3.90
C ASP A 130 11.65 32.97 3.79
N LYS A 131 12.37 33.00 4.90
CA LYS A 131 13.80 33.34 4.96
C LYS A 131 14.67 32.17 5.42
N LEU A 132 14.21 30.95 5.20
CA LEU A 132 14.95 29.74 5.54
C LEU A 132 16.11 29.51 4.57
N PRO A 133 17.12 28.70 4.94
CA PRO A 133 18.19 28.32 4.00
C PRO A 133 17.62 27.76 2.69
N GLU A 134 18.36 27.95 1.61
CA GLU A 134 17.93 27.59 0.24
C GLU A 134 17.52 26.11 0.12
N GLU A 135 18.26 25.22 0.76
CA GLU A 135 17.98 23.78 0.76
C GLU A 135 16.79 23.38 1.64
N ILE A 136 16.38 24.22 2.57
CA ILE A 136 15.30 23.93 3.53
C ILE A 136 13.97 24.57 3.10
N GLN A 137 14.02 25.74 2.46
CA GLN A 137 12.82 26.49 2.08
C GLN A 137 11.81 25.67 1.25
N PRO A 138 12.24 24.90 0.20
CA PRO A 138 11.29 24.08 -0.55
C PRO A 138 10.62 23.00 0.30
N ILE A 139 11.36 22.40 1.24
CA ILE A 139 10.84 21.37 2.15
C ILE A 139 9.75 21.96 3.03
N TYR A 140 10.02 23.12 3.63
CA TYR A 140 9.05 23.86 4.45
C TYR A 140 7.80 24.22 3.66
N ASN A 141 7.98 24.77 2.47
CA ASN A 141 6.87 25.19 1.61
C ASN A 141 5.97 24.01 1.24
N HIS A 142 6.55 22.89 0.84
CA HIS A 142 5.81 21.68 0.50
C HIS A 142 5.05 21.12 1.71
N ALA A 143 5.70 21.07 2.87
CA ALA A 143 5.09 20.56 4.10
C ALA A 143 3.90 21.41 4.56
N HIS A 144 3.93 22.72 4.32
CA HIS A 144 2.89 23.67 4.76
C HIS A 144 1.90 24.01 3.66
N GLN A 145 2.00 23.40 2.48
CA GLN A 145 1.09 23.60 1.37
C GLN A 145 -0.32 23.14 1.75
N ILE A 146 -1.29 24.04 1.63
CA ILE A 146 -2.69 23.72 1.87
C ILE A 146 -3.26 23.14 0.57
N THR A 147 -3.69 21.87 0.61
CA THR A 147 -4.42 21.25 -0.51
C THR A 147 -5.89 21.63 -0.35
N ILE A 148 -6.40 22.44 -1.28
CA ILE A 148 -7.83 22.78 -1.34
C ILE A 148 -8.52 21.62 -2.05
N PRO A 149 -9.55 20.97 -1.45
CA PRO A 149 -10.24 19.84 -2.08
C PRO A 149 -11.01 20.26 -3.34
#